data_5c320a558557e81f1d26d8aa9a0f0bd1
#
_entry.id   5c320a558557e81f1d26d8aa9a0f0bd1
#
_cell.length_a   1.000
_cell.length_b   1.000
_cell.length_c   1.000
_cell.angle_alpha   90.00
_cell.angle_beta   90.00
_cell.angle_gamma   90.00
#
_symmetry.space_group_name_H-M   'P 1'
#
loop_
_entity.id
_entity.type
_entity.pdbx_description
1 polymer ?
#
loop_
_entity_poly.entity_id
_entity_poly.type
_entity_poly.pdbx_seq_one_letter_code
_entity_poly.pdbx_strand_id
1 'polypeptide(L)'
;MFFAVVKITFEHESGAPTPDRKEMAAFIEKLRARFRITVMPYGNMAEDGETSIAYTSLASSEESLSKQMDSIASFCEDQGFGRIGDEAVLMDHIDSIGEDDTESN
;
A
#
# COMPACT_ATOMS: atom_id res chain seq x y z
N MET A 1 5.18 18.73 4.53
CA MET A 1 5.00 17.53 3.69
C MET A 1 4.83 16.31 4.57
N PHE A 2 3.88 15.49 4.23
CA PHE A 2 3.57 14.26 4.96
C PHE A 2 3.88 13.03 4.11
N PHE A 3 4.16 11.91 4.76
CA PHE A 3 4.37 10.64 4.08
C PHE A 3 3.59 9.53 4.77
N ALA A 4 3.31 8.48 4.01
CA ALA A 4 2.72 7.28 4.54
C ALA A 4 3.40 6.06 3.94
N VAL A 5 3.53 5.01 4.75
CA VAL A 5 3.89 3.67 4.30
C VAL A 5 2.70 2.80 4.69
N VAL A 6 2.13 2.13 3.71
CA VAL A 6 0.87 1.40 3.89
C VAL A 6 1.03 -0.04 3.42
N LYS A 7 0.52 -0.97 4.21
CA LYS A 7 0.45 -2.37 3.85
C LYS A 7 -1.03 -2.75 3.74
N ILE A 8 -1.43 -3.30 2.60
CA ILE A 8 -2.79 -3.75 2.35
C ILE A 8 -2.78 -5.26 2.18
N THR A 9 -3.62 -5.96 2.92
CA THR A 9 -3.82 -7.39 2.77
C THR A 9 -5.24 -7.62 2.28
N PHE A 10 -5.35 -8.36 1.17
CA PHE A 10 -6.64 -8.66 0.57
C PHE A 10 -7.27 -9.88 1.21
N GLU A 11 -8.58 -9.83 1.39
CA GLU A 11 -9.35 -10.93 1.90
C GLU A 11 -9.80 -11.82 0.73
N HIS A 12 -9.56 -13.10 0.83
CA HIS A 12 -9.99 -14.07 -0.18
C HIS A 12 -11.11 -14.94 0.38
N GLU A 13 -12.05 -15.29 -0.48
CA GLU A 13 -13.06 -16.26 -0.12
C GLU A 13 -12.42 -17.64 0.01
N SER A 14 -12.93 -18.45 0.93
CA SER A 14 -12.47 -19.81 1.13
C SER A 14 -12.59 -20.60 -0.18
N GLY A 15 -11.48 -21.17 -0.64
CA GLY A 15 -11.43 -21.93 -1.87
C GLY A 15 -11.21 -21.10 -3.13
N ALA A 16 -11.18 -19.79 -3.03
CA ALA A 16 -10.88 -18.93 -4.16
C ALA A 16 -9.39 -19.06 -4.50
N PRO A 17 -9.03 -19.07 -5.81
CA PRO A 17 -7.62 -19.13 -6.18
C PRO A 17 -6.91 -17.81 -5.84
N THR A 18 -5.67 -17.93 -5.38
CA THR A 18 -4.83 -16.76 -5.17
C THR A 18 -4.30 -16.27 -6.51
N PRO A 19 -4.06 -14.95 -6.66
CA PRO A 19 -3.50 -14.43 -7.91
C PRO A 19 -2.08 -14.95 -8.11
N ASP A 20 -1.72 -15.18 -9.38
CA ASP A 20 -0.35 -15.57 -9.71
C ASP A 20 0.54 -14.33 -9.86
N ARG A 21 1.82 -14.54 -10.13
CA ARG A 21 2.79 -13.46 -10.30
C ARG A 21 2.42 -12.48 -11.40
N LYS A 22 1.86 -13.01 -12.48
CA LYS A 22 1.49 -12.22 -13.64
C LYS A 22 0.34 -11.30 -13.33
N GLU A 23 -0.67 -11.82 -12.63
CA GLU A 23 -1.82 -11.04 -12.19
C GLU A 23 -1.39 -9.96 -11.20
N MET A 24 -0.51 -10.31 -10.26
CA MET A 24 0.02 -9.35 -9.30
C MET A 24 0.81 -8.25 -10.01
N ALA A 25 1.68 -8.60 -10.95
CA ALA A 25 2.47 -7.63 -11.69
C ALA A 25 1.59 -6.67 -12.47
N ALA A 26 0.53 -7.18 -13.09
CA ALA A 26 -0.42 -6.35 -13.84
C ALA A 26 -1.15 -5.36 -12.92
N PHE A 27 -1.55 -5.81 -11.76
CA PHE A 27 -2.21 -4.97 -10.77
C PHE A 27 -1.28 -3.86 -10.25
N ILE A 28 -0.04 -4.21 -9.94
CA ILE A 28 0.97 -3.25 -9.50
C ILE A 28 1.19 -2.17 -10.56
N GLU A 29 1.26 -2.55 -11.84
CA GLU A 29 1.42 -1.58 -12.91
C GLU A 29 0.23 -0.63 -13.04
N LYS A 30 -0.98 -1.14 -12.83
CA LYS A 30 -2.18 -0.31 -12.81
C LYS A 30 -2.14 0.74 -11.70
N LEU A 31 -1.70 0.32 -10.51
CA LEU A 31 -1.55 1.22 -9.38
C LEU A 31 -0.51 2.30 -9.65
N ARG A 32 0.64 1.92 -10.18
CA ARG A 32 1.70 2.87 -10.53
C ARG A 32 1.24 3.90 -11.55
N ALA A 33 0.54 3.43 -12.57
CA ALA A 33 0.06 4.31 -13.62
C ALA A 33 -0.98 5.31 -13.11
N ARG A 34 -1.82 4.86 -12.18
CA ARG A 34 -2.92 5.69 -11.66
C ARG A 34 -2.47 6.69 -10.61
N PHE A 35 -1.62 6.28 -9.68
CA PHE A 35 -1.34 7.07 -8.48
C PHE A 35 0.08 7.59 -8.36
N ARG A 36 0.97 7.17 -9.23
CA ARG A 36 2.39 7.57 -9.20
C ARG A 36 3.03 7.29 -7.83
N ILE A 37 2.75 6.14 -7.30
CA ILE A 37 3.30 5.68 -6.03
C ILE A 37 4.34 4.60 -6.25
N THR A 38 5.17 4.39 -5.25
CA THR A 38 6.03 3.21 -5.22
C THR A 38 5.24 2.11 -4.53
N VAL A 39 5.03 1.02 -5.22
CA VAL A 39 4.22 -0.10 -4.73
C VAL A 39 4.88 -1.42 -5.12
N MET A 40 4.84 -2.37 -4.20
CA MET A 40 5.45 -3.69 -4.37
C MET A 40 4.57 -4.76 -3.75
N PRO A 41 4.65 -6.01 -4.24
CA PRO A 41 4.06 -7.13 -3.51
C PRO A 41 4.74 -7.29 -2.17
N TYR A 42 3.99 -7.70 -1.17
CA TYR A 42 4.51 -7.92 0.18
C TYR A 42 4.19 -9.34 0.61
N GLY A 43 5.15 -9.98 1.29
CA GLY A 43 4.98 -11.34 1.78
C GLY A 43 5.15 -12.38 0.69
N ASN A 44 4.86 -13.62 1.05
CA ASN A 44 4.96 -14.75 0.14
C ASN A 44 3.60 -15.42 0.00
N MET A 45 2.94 -15.16 -1.10
CA MET A 45 1.62 -15.70 -1.36
C MET A 45 1.57 -17.23 -1.34
N ALA A 46 2.64 -17.87 -1.80
CA ALA A 46 2.70 -19.32 -1.86
C ALA A 46 2.78 -19.96 -0.47
N GLU A 47 3.46 -19.32 0.46
CA GLU A 47 3.62 -19.85 1.81
C GLU A 47 2.52 -19.39 2.76
N ASP A 48 2.19 -18.10 2.70
CA ASP A 48 1.28 -17.48 3.66
C ASP A 48 -0.19 -17.59 3.26
N GLY A 49 -0.46 -17.82 1.98
CA GLY A 49 -1.82 -17.83 1.47
C GLY A 49 -2.47 -16.45 1.48
N GLU A 50 -1.69 -15.41 1.76
CA GLU A 50 -2.16 -14.04 1.82
C GLU A 50 -1.68 -13.25 0.61
N THR A 51 -2.54 -12.37 0.11
CA THR A 51 -2.18 -11.46 -0.96
C THR A 51 -2.04 -10.07 -0.35
N SER A 52 -0.82 -9.54 -0.36
CA SER A 52 -0.54 -8.24 0.25
C SER A 52 0.33 -7.38 -0.66
N ILE A 53 0.13 -6.07 -0.56
CA ILE A 53 0.99 -5.08 -1.21
C ILE A 53 1.42 -4.06 -0.18
N ALA A 54 2.54 -3.39 -0.48
CA ALA A 54 3.00 -2.27 0.32
C ALA A 54 3.25 -1.09 -0.62
N TYR A 55 2.87 0.11 -0.20
CA TYR A 55 3.14 1.30 -1.00
C TYR A 55 3.55 2.46 -0.12
N THR A 56 4.16 3.47 -0.74
CA THR A 56 4.49 4.73 -0.10
C THR A 56 3.84 5.88 -0.84
N SER A 57 3.52 6.94 -0.11
CA SER A 57 2.89 8.12 -0.68
C SER A 57 3.40 9.36 0.03
N LEU A 58 3.51 10.46 -0.73
CA LEU A 58 3.87 11.77 -0.20
C LEU A 58 2.80 12.77 -0.60
N ALA A 59 2.51 13.71 0.29
CA ALA A 59 1.60 14.80 -0.03
C ALA A 59 1.99 16.05 0.75
N SER A 60 1.57 17.20 0.25
CA SER A 60 1.89 18.47 0.88
C SER A 60 1.14 18.70 2.18
N SER A 61 -0.01 18.02 2.35
CA SER A 61 -0.81 18.15 3.57
C SER A 61 -1.33 16.79 3.99
N GLU A 62 -1.66 16.67 5.26
CA GLU A 62 -2.27 15.47 5.82
C GLU A 62 -3.59 15.14 5.14
N GLU A 63 -4.39 16.16 4.86
CA GLU A 63 -5.67 15.98 4.18
C GLU A 63 -5.49 15.39 2.78
N SER A 64 -4.55 15.91 2.01
CA SER A 64 -4.26 15.39 0.66
C SER A 64 -3.77 13.95 0.72
N LEU A 65 -2.93 13.64 1.71
CA LEU A 65 -2.42 12.29 1.90
C LEU A 65 -3.55 11.32 2.22
N SER A 66 -4.44 11.69 3.13
CA SER A 66 -5.58 10.86 3.50
C SER A 66 -6.51 10.62 2.31
N LYS A 67 -6.77 11.64 1.51
CA LYS A 67 -7.59 11.49 0.30
C LYS A 67 -6.95 10.54 -0.71
N GLN A 68 -5.65 10.63 -0.88
CA GLN A 68 -4.94 9.73 -1.78
C GLN A 68 -5.02 8.29 -1.27
N MET A 69 -4.82 8.07 0.02
CA MET A 69 -4.92 6.74 0.61
C MET A 69 -6.32 6.16 0.43
N ASP A 70 -7.37 6.97 0.61
CA ASP A 70 -8.74 6.53 0.40
C ASP A 70 -8.99 6.15 -1.07
N SER A 71 -8.45 6.94 -2.00
CA SER A 71 -8.58 6.66 -3.43
C SER A 71 -7.87 5.36 -3.82
N ILE A 72 -6.69 5.13 -3.25
CA ILE A 72 -5.94 3.90 -3.48
C ILE A 72 -6.71 2.70 -2.93
N ALA A 73 -7.27 2.81 -1.73
CA ALA A 73 -8.07 1.74 -1.13
C ALA A 73 -9.28 1.41 -1.99
N SER A 74 -9.99 2.42 -2.46
CA SER A 74 -11.15 2.22 -3.35
C SER A 74 -10.76 1.54 -4.65
N PHE A 75 -9.66 1.98 -5.25
CA PHE A 75 -9.14 1.36 -6.46
C PHE A 75 -8.77 -0.10 -6.23
N CYS A 76 -8.13 -0.40 -5.11
CA CYS A 76 -7.76 -1.77 -4.76
C CYS A 76 -8.99 -2.66 -4.63
N GLU A 77 -10.06 -2.16 -4.02
CA GLU A 77 -11.30 -2.93 -3.89
C GLU A 77 -12.00 -3.14 -5.22
N ASP A 78 -11.96 -2.14 -6.11
CA ASP A 78 -12.61 -2.22 -7.42
C ASP A 78 -11.82 -3.06 -8.43
N GLN A 79 -10.50 -2.95 -8.44
CA GLN A 79 -9.64 -3.51 -9.47
C GLN A 79 -8.71 -4.61 -8.97
N GLY A 80 -8.69 -4.84 -7.67
CA GLY A 80 -7.77 -5.79 -7.06
C GLY A 80 -8.34 -7.18 -6.96
N PHE A 81 -7.85 -7.92 -5.98
CA PHE A 81 -8.09 -9.36 -5.85
C PHE A 81 -9.17 -9.70 -4.82
N GLY A 82 -9.90 -8.72 -4.36
CA GLY A 82 -10.95 -8.92 -3.38
C GLY A 82 -11.07 -7.71 -2.47
N ARG A 83 -11.77 -7.91 -1.37
CA ARG A 83 -11.95 -6.86 -0.38
C ARG A 83 -10.68 -6.69 0.44
N ILE A 84 -10.44 -5.48 0.93
CA ILE A 84 -9.34 -5.24 1.85
C ILE A 84 -9.72 -5.86 3.19
N GLY A 85 -8.92 -6.82 3.64
CA GLY A 85 -9.11 -7.47 4.94
C GLY A 85 -8.37 -6.78 6.05
N ASP A 86 -7.23 -6.16 5.72
CA ASP A 86 -6.43 -5.43 6.71
C ASP A 86 -5.64 -4.32 6.02
N GLU A 87 -5.50 -3.20 6.69
CA GLU A 87 -4.71 -2.07 6.22
C GLU A 87 -3.91 -1.51 7.38
N ALA A 88 -2.59 -1.61 7.29
CA ALA A 88 -1.69 -1.07 8.31
C ALA A 88 -1.00 0.17 7.76
N VAL A 89 -1.01 1.25 8.52
CA VAL A 89 -0.53 2.56 8.07
C VAL A 89 0.48 3.12 9.06
N LEU A 90 1.61 3.58 8.52
CA LEU A 90 2.55 4.44 9.24
C LEU A 90 2.53 5.79 8.52
N MET A 91 2.08 6.84 9.20
CA MET A 91 2.01 8.18 8.62
C MET A 91 2.70 9.17 9.52
N ASP A 92 3.52 10.04 8.94
CA ASP A 92 4.25 11.04 9.71
C ASP A 92 4.58 12.25 8.85
N HIS A 93 5.14 13.25 9.47
CA HIS A 93 5.60 14.46 8.81
C HIS A 93 7.05 14.30 8.39
N ILE A 94 7.40 14.86 7.23
CA ILE A 94 8.74 14.69 6.68
C ILE A 94 9.83 15.23 7.62
N ASP A 95 9.51 16.22 8.42
CA ASP A 95 10.46 16.83 9.37
C ASP A 95 10.84 15.89 10.51
N SER A 96 10.09 14.81 10.71
CA SER A 96 10.45 13.81 11.70
C SER A 96 11.70 13.03 11.30
N ILE A 97 12.00 13.01 10.00
CA ILE A 97 13.17 12.32 9.48
C ILE A 97 14.39 13.19 9.76
N GLY A 98 15.36 12.63 10.45
CA GLY A 98 16.59 13.34 10.78
C GLY A 98 16.62 14.00 12.14
N GLU A 99 15.50 14.08 12.85
CA GLU A 99 15.47 14.66 14.20
C GLU A 99 16.40 13.93 15.16
N ASP A 100 16.41 12.59 15.08
CA ASP A 100 17.27 11.77 15.94
C ASP A 100 18.74 12.03 15.69
N ASP A 101 19.13 12.32 14.46
CA ASP A 101 20.49 12.64 14.10
C ASP A 101 20.95 13.91 14.80
N THR A 102 20.04 14.86 14.93
CA THR A 102 20.32 16.12 15.62
C THR A 102 20.54 15.89 17.12
N GLU A 103 19.74 15.02 17.69
CA GLU A 103 19.83 14.70 19.12
C GLU A 103 21.08 13.90 19.47
N SER A 104 21.55 13.07 18.59
CA SER A 104 22.69 12.21 18.83
C SER A 104 24.01 12.97 18.91
N ASN A 105 24.01 14.21 18.56
CA ASN A 105 25.17 15.07 18.63
C ASN A 105 25.25 15.78 19.98
#